data_b5208e7548cce9473e4335f10ace0d1f
#
_entry.id   b5208e7548cce9473e4335f10ace0d1f
#
_cell.length_a   1.000
_cell.length_b   1.000
_cell.length_c   1.000
_cell.angle_alpha   90.00
_cell.angle_beta   90.00
_cell.angle_gamma   90.00
#
_symmetry.space_group_name_H-M   'P 1'
#
loop_
_entity.id
_entity.type
_entity.pdbx_description
1 polymer ?
#
loop_
_entity_poly.entity_id
_entity_poly.type
_entity_poly.pdbx_seq_one_letter_code
_entity_poly.pdbx_strand_id
1 'polypeptide(L)'
;MTSCPTNSQKDTRTQFEQIVLLLQGGGALGSYQAGVYQALAEADLHPNWVAGISIGAINAAIIAGNAPDKRVDRLREFWETVSTSPLGIPYVKSIELQNAFVHQLVNQGRAVNILMFGAPNFFTPRVPPATLWPAGTPDKASYYDTSPLRATLERLVDFDRINAGGMRFSVGAVNVGTGNFAYFDTTTDRIRPEHVMASGSLPPGFAATEVDGEYYWDGGLVSNTPLQWVLDRQPRKDTLAFQIDLWSARGALPHDLTEVEVRHKEIVYSSRTRAATDQYKAAQKLRIALANLMKQLPDELQHSENAKNTAAGSGREGLQHRPPHLSCKKL
;
A
#
# COMPACT_ATOMS: atom_id res chain seq x y z
N MET A 1 43.45 28.37 -4.63
CA MET A 1 42.79 27.04 -4.49
C MET A 1 41.90 27.08 -3.25
N THR A 2 40.65 27.47 -3.43
CA THR A 2 39.67 27.58 -2.36
C THR A 2 38.91 26.26 -2.33
N SER A 3 39.09 25.51 -1.24
CA SER A 3 38.37 24.27 -0.97
C SER A 3 36.89 24.56 -0.70
N CYS A 4 36.04 24.00 -1.56
CA CYS A 4 34.60 23.96 -1.35
C CYS A 4 34.30 23.13 -0.10
N PRO A 5 33.45 23.56 0.83
CA PRO A 5 33.09 22.74 1.99
C PRO A 5 32.23 21.58 1.50
N THR A 6 32.68 20.36 1.73
CA THR A 6 31.90 19.14 1.59
C THR A 6 30.69 19.22 2.54
N ASN A 7 29.52 19.39 1.97
CA ASN A 7 28.25 19.35 2.68
C ASN A 7 28.09 17.93 3.24
N SER A 8 28.32 17.73 4.53
CA SER A 8 28.03 16.46 5.19
C SER A 8 26.53 16.23 5.11
N GLN A 9 26.10 15.38 4.20
CA GLN A 9 24.74 14.80 4.25
C GLN A 9 24.63 14.12 5.61
N LYS A 10 23.95 14.77 6.56
CA LYS A 10 23.56 14.15 7.82
C LYS A 10 22.77 12.91 7.48
N ASP A 11 23.25 11.77 7.94
CA ASP A 11 22.57 10.49 7.77
C ASP A 11 21.12 10.61 8.25
N THR A 12 20.19 10.64 7.31
CA THR A 12 18.75 10.84 7.57
C THR A 12 18.17 9.70 8.42
N ARG A 13 18.84 8.55 8.46
CA ARG A 13 18.49 7.38 9.28
C ARG A 13 18.57 7.67 10.77
N THR A 14 19.53 8.46 11.21
CA THR A 14 19.74 8.76 12.64
C THR A 14 18.72 9.75 13.21
N GLN A 15 17.86 10.32 12.35
CA GLN A 15 16.89 11.34 12.75
C GLN A 15 15.53 10.76 13.16
N PHE A 16 15.17 9.55 12.69
CA PHE A 16 13.86 8.94 12.91
C PHE A 16 14.01 7.55 13.53
N GLU A 17 13.17 7.26 14.53
CA GLU A 17 13.12 5.92 15.15
C GLU A 17 12.48 4.89 14.22
N GLN A 18 11.65 5.35 13.27
CA GLN A 18 10.90 4.49 12.38
C GLN A 18 10.80 5.10 10.97
N ILE A 19 11.05 4.28 9.95
CA ILE A 19 10.83 4.61 8.55
C ILE A 19 9.73 3.67 8.03
N VAL A 20 8.62 4.25 7.61
CA VAL A 20 7.44 3.50 7.15
C VAL A 20 7.19 3.74 5.67
N LEU A 21 6.94 2.67 4.93
CA LEU A 21 6.51 2.73 3.54
C LEU A 21 5.04 2.30 3.43
N LEU A 22 4.19 3.21 2.97
CA LEU A 22 2.75 3.02 2.82
C LEU A 22 2.42 2.87 1.32
N LEU A 23 1.92 1.70 0.93
CA LEU A 23 1.67 1.32 -0.45
C LEU A 23 0.16 1.23 -0.71
N GLN A 24 -0.35 2.17 -1.50
CA GLN A 24 -1.77 2.24 -1.88
C GLN A 24 -2.15 1.12 -2.85
N GLY A 25 -3.42 0.70 -2.83
CA GLY A 25 -4.02 -0.17 -3.84
C GLY A 25 -4.22 0.53 -5.18
N GLY A 26 -4.03 -0.19 -6.30
CA GLY A 26 -4.15 0.42 -7.62
C GLY A 26 -3.95 -0.50 -8.82
N GLY A 27 -3.96 -1.82 -8.62
CA GLY A 27 -3.79 -2.79 -9.70
C GLY A 27 -2.46 -2.58 -10.45
N ALA A 28 -2.50 -2.47 -11.76
CA ALA A 28 -1.32 -2.31 -12.61
C ALA A 28 -0.47 -1.07 -12.29
N LEU A 29 -1.06 -0.03 -11.70
CA LEU A 29 -0.33 1.18 -11.26
C LEU A 29 0.69 0.86 -10.16
N GLY A 30 0.58 -0.28 -9.49
CA GLY A 30 1.53 -0.73 -8.47
C GLY A 30 2.96 -0.92 -8.98
N SER A 31 3.19 -1.03 -10.29
CA SER A 31 4.54 -1.04 -10.88
C SER A 31 5.32 0.24 -10.56
N TYR A 32 4.64 1.38 -10.43
CA TYR A 32 5.25 2.64 -9.98
C TYR A 32 5.87 2.51 -8.57
N GLN A 33 5.22 1.76 -7.67
CA GLN A 33 5.72 1.55 -6.31
C GLN A 33 7.06 0.78 -6.30
N ALA A 34 7.26 -0.13 -7.27
CA ALA A 34 8.53 -0.83 -7.41
C ALA A 34 9.67 0.14 -7.76
N GLY A 35 9.43 1.09 -8.68
CA GLY A 35 10.40 2.15 -9.01
C GLY A 35 10.68 3.08 -7.84
N VAL A 36 9.65 3.45 -7.06
CA VAL A 36 9.83 4.25 -5.84
C VAL A 36 10.68 3.49 -4.81
N TYR A 37 10.41 2.20 -4.60
CA TYR A 37 11.23 1.39 -3.69
C TYR A 37 12.67 1.30 -4.17
N GLN A 38 12.92 1.15 -5.48
CA GLN A 38 14.27 1.17 -6.03
C GLN A 38 14.99 2.47 -5.69
N ALA A 39 14.36 3.63 -5.89
CA ALA A 39 14.94 4.92 -5.54
C ALA A 39 15.23 5.07 -4.04
N LEU A 40 14.36 4.54 -3.16
CA LEU A 40 14.60 4.50 -1.72
C LEU A 40 15.80 3.62 -1.37
N ALA A 41 15.92 2.45 -2.01
CA ALA A 41 17.05 1.54 -1.82
C ALA A 41 18.38 2.15 -2.28
N GLU A 42 18.38 2.83 -3.44
CA GLU A 42 19.55 3.55 -3.96
C GLU A 42 19.98 4.72 -3.05
N ALA A 43 19.02 5.35 -2.37
CA ALA A 43 19.26 6.39 -1.37
C ALA A 43 19.58 5.83 0.03
N ASP A 44 19.72 4.51 0.18
CA ASP A 44 19.94 3.81 1.46
C ASP A 44 18.84 4.10 2.52
N LEU A 45 17.62 4.41 2.08
CA LEU A 45 16.45 4.66 2.92
C LEU A 45 15.58 3.40 3.02
N HIS A 46 16.05 2.41 3.77
CA HIS A 46 15.33 1.17 3.96
C HIS A 46 14.24 1.30 5.03
N PRO A 47 12.96 1.02 4.70
CA PRO A 47 11.90 1.01 5.70
C PRO A 47 12.11 -0.14 6.69
N ASN A 48 11.74 0.11 7.95
CA ASN A 48 11.65 -0.92 8.98
C ASN A 48 10.19 -1.35 9.25
N TRP A 49 9.24 -0.69 8.58
CA TRP A 49 7.84 -1.09 8.51
C TRP A 49 7.29 -0.83 7.10
N VAL A 50 6.66 -1.82 6.50
CA VAL A 50 5.94 -1.69 5.24
C VAL A 50 4.49 -2.09 5.44
N ALA A 51 3.57 -1.27 4.94
CA ALA A 51 2.15 -1.54 5.00
C ALA A 51 1.50 -1.30 3.63
N GLY A 52 0.64 -2.22 3.20
CA GLY A 52 0.04 -2.16 1.86
C GLY A 52 -1.41 -2.61 1.80
N ILE A 53 -2.09 -2.16 0.75
CA ILE A 53 -3.46 -2.56 0.40
C ILE A 53 -3.44 -3.06 -1.05
N SER A 54 -4.16 -4.17 -1.33
CA SER A 54 -4.30 -4.72 -2.69
C SER A 54 -2.94 -4.99 -3.34
N ILE A 55 -2.66 -4.45 -4.51
CA ILE A 55 -1.34 -4.56 -5.16
C ILE A 55 -0.22 -4.01 -4.27
N GLY A 56 -0.51 -3.01 -3.44
CA GLY A 56 0.42 -2.50 -2.45
C GLY A 56 0.78 -3.55 -1.39
N ALA A 57 -0.14 -4.44 -1.02
CA ALA A 57 0.12 -5.58 -0.13
C ALA A 57 1.07 -6.60 -0.77
N ILE A 58 0.93 -6.85 -2.07
CA ILE A 58 1.81 -7.74 -2.83
C ILE A 58 3.23 -7.16 -2.89
N ASN A 59 3.38 -5.89 -3.29
CA ASN A 59 4.67 -5.22 -3.29
C ASN A 59 5.29 -5.19 -1.88
N ALA A 60 4.49 -4.90 -0.85
CA ALA A 60 4.93 -4.92 0.55
C ALA A 60 5.46 -6.30 0.96
N ALA A 61 4.76 -7.38 0.58
CA ALA A 61 5.18 -8.75 0.89
C ALA A 61 6.52 -9.10 0.21
N ILE A 62 6.70 -8.71 -1.06
CA ILE A 62 7.96 -8.91 -1.78
C ILE A 62 9.10 -8.13 -1.11
N ILE A 63 8.85 -6.91 -0.65
CA ILE A 63 9.85 -6.09 0.06
C ILE A 63 10.21 -6.73 1.41
N ALA A 64 9.22 -7.10 2.22
CA ALA A 64 9.44 -7.64 3.56
C ALA A 64 10.02 -9.07 3.56
N GLY A 65 9.60 -9.89 2.58
CA GLY A 65 10.00 -11.29 2.47
C GLY A 65 11.35 -11.50 1.78
N ASN A 66 12.09 -10.44 1.43
CA ASN A 66 13.39 -10.61 0.78
C ASN A 66 14.50 -9.83 1.48
N ALA A 67 15.74 -10.29 1.30
CA ALA A 67 16.93 -9.57 1.76
C ALA A 67 17.07 -8.23 1.02
N PRO A 68 17.60 -7.17 1.65
CA PRO A 68 17.65 -5.83 1.06
C PRO A 68 18.24 -5.77 -0.34
N ASP A 69 19.28 -6.54 -0.59
CA ASP A 69 19.99 -6.67 -1.88
C ASP A 69 19.16 -7.34 -2.98
N LYS A 70 18.13 -8.10 -2.63
CA LYS A 70 17.28 -8.86 -3.57
C LYS A 70 15.92 -8.21 -3.84
N ARG A 71 15.48 -7.25 -3.02
CA ARG A 71 14.12 -6.69 -3.05
C ARG A 71 13.76 -6.09 -4.40
N VAL A 72 14.66 -5.29 -4.97
CA VAL A 72 14.44 -4.61 -6.26
C VAL A 72 14.32 -5.62 -7.38
N ASP A 73 15.19 -6.63 -7.42
CA ASP A 73 15.17 -7.68 -8.45
C ASP A 73 13.91 -8.54 -8.34
N ARG A 74 13.46 -8.86 -7.12
CA ARG A 74 12.20 -9.60 -6.90
C ARG A 74 10.96 -8.81 -7.28
N LEU A 75 10.94 -7.50 -7.02
CA LEU A 75 9.88 -6.62 -7.51
C LEU A 75 9.87 -6.58 -9.05
N ARG A 76 11.04 -6.46 -9.68
CA ARG A 76 11.16 -6.47 -11.14
C ARG A 76 10.68 -7.81 -11.71
N GLU A 77 11.14 -8.93 -11.17
CA GLU A 77 10.71 -10.27 -11.56
C GLU A 77 9.19 -10.43 -11.49
N PHE A 78 8.56 -9.97 -10.40
CA PHE A 78 7.10 -10.00 -10.28
C PHE A 78 6.44 -9.21 -11.41
N TRP A 79 6.83 -7.97 -11.61
CA TRP A 79 6.18 -7.09 -12.58
C TRP A 79 6.43 -7.53 -14.02
N GLU A 80 7.61 -8.04 -14.36
CA GLU A 80 7.89 -8.63 -15.67
C GLU A 80 7.02 -9.86 -15.90
N THR A 81 6.91 -10.74 -14.90
CA THR A 81 6.15 -11.98 -14.97
C THR A 81 4.66 -11.73 -15.22
N VAL A 82 4.03 -10.83 -14.44
CA VAL A 82 2.58 -10.57 -14.56
C VAL A 82 2.21 -9.66 -15.73
N SER A 83 3.18 -8.97 -16.32
CA SER A 83 3.00 -8.09 -17.48
C SER A 83 3.26 -8.82 -18.83
N THR A 84 3.70 -10.05 -18.81
CA THR A 84 3.90 -10.84 -20.01
C THR A 84 2.55 -11.12 -20.69
N SER A 85 2.50 -11.01 -22.02
CA SER A 85 1.27 -11.35 -22.76
C SER A 85 0.91 -12.83 -22.60
N PRO A 86 -0.36 -13.16 -22.29
CA PRO A 86 -0.81 -14.57 -22.21
C PRO A 86 -0.59 -15.36 -23.50
N LEU A 87 -0.56 -14.68 -24.64
CA LEU A 87 -0.36 -15.27 -25.95
C LEU A 87 1.12 -15.33 -26.37
N GLY A 88 2.06 -15.07 -25.47
CA GLY A 88 3.49 -15.09 -25.79
C GLY A 88 3.91 -14.00 -26.78
N ILE A 89 3.07 -13.02 -27.08
CA ILE A 89 3.42 -11.89 -27.93
C ILE A 89 4.45 -11.07 -27.15
N PRO A 90 5.71 -10.93 -27.65
CA PRO A 90 6.71 -10.16 -26.96
C PRO A 90 6.17 -8.78 -26.62
N TYR A 91 6.44 -8.28 -25.40
CA TYR A 91 6.25 -6.89 -25.06
C TYR A 91 7.06 -6.08 -26.08
N VAL A 92 6.38 -5.57 -27.11
CA VAL A 92 7.01 -4.61 -28.00
C VAL A 92 7.34 -3.44 -27.10
N LYS A 93 8.63 -3.34 -26.70
CA LYS A 93 9.20 -2.14 -26.08
C LYS A 93 8.60 -1.00 -26.88
N SER A 94 7.90 -0.09 -26.19
CA SER A 94 7.22 1.04 -26.80
C SER A 94 8.00 1.49 -28.02
N ILE A 95 7.58 1.03 -29.20
CA ILE A 95 7.87 1.76 -30.42
C ILE A 95 7.40 3.15 -30.03
N GLU A 96 8.25 4.15 -30.15
CA GLU A 96 7.89 5.55 -30.03
C GLU A 96 6.81 5.82 -31.08
N LEU A 97 5.58 5.37 -30.76
CA LEU A 97 4.41 5.64 -31.55
C LEU A 97 4.12 7.13 -31.30
N GLN A 98 4.58 7.97 -32.19
CA GLN A 98 4.38 9.42 -32.16
C GLN A 98 2.91 9.82 -32.22
N ASN A 99 1.98 8.85 -32.29
CA ASN A 99 0.55 9.07 -32.41
C ASN A 99 -0.19 8.61 -31.17
N ALA A 100 -0.76 9.54 -30.40
CA ALA A 100 -1.54 9.28 -29.18
C ALA A 100 -2.73 8.33 -29.43
N PHE A 101 -3.37 8.39 -30.61
CA PHE A 101 -4.46 7.51 -30.97
C PHE A 101 -4.04 6.04 -31.07
N VAL A 102 -2.87 5.78 -31.68
CA VAL A 102 -2.33 4.41 -31.80
C VAL A 102 -1.94 3.88 -30.43
N HIS A 103 -1.37 4.71 -29.55
CA HIS A 103 -1.12 4.34 -28.16
C HIS A 103 -2.38 3.94 -27.41
N GLN A 104 -3.46 4.71 -27.56
CA GLN A 104 -4.74 4.42 -26.92
C GLN A 104 -5.32 3.09 -27.43
N LEU A 105 -5.29 2.85 -28.75
CA LEU A 105 -5.80 1.61 -29.35
C LEU A 105 -5.02 0.37 -28.89
N VAL A 106 -3.68 0.47 -28.82
CA VAL A 106 -2.83 -0.62 -28.33
C VAL A 106 -3.09 -0.88 -26.84
N ASN A 107 -3.25 0.14 -26.04
CA ASN A 107 -3.52 -0.01 -24.59
C ASN A 107 -4.93 -0.59 -24.35
N GLN A 108 -5.93 -0.19 -25.12
CA GLN A 108 -7.28 -0.79 -25.08
C GLN A 108 -7.24 -2.27 -25.49
N GLY A 109 -6.53 -2.60 -26.57
CA GLY A 109 -6.34 -3.99 -27.00
C GLY A 109 -5.64 -4.85 -25.94
N ARG A 110 -4.65 -4.31 -25.23
CA ARG A 110 -3.98 -4.99 -24.11
C ARG A 110 -4.91 -5.19 -22.92
N ALA A 111 -5.69 -4.18 -22.56
CA ALA A 111 -6.66 -4.29 -21.47
C ALA A 111 -7.72 -5.36 -21.78
N VAL A 112 -8.27 -5.38 -23.00
CA VAL A 112 -9.20 -6.42 -23.44
C VAL A 112 -8.54 -7.80 -23.41
N ASN A 113 -7.29 -7.92 -23.83
CA ASN A 113 -6.56 -9.18 -23.81
C ASN A 113 -6.40 -9.72 -22.37
N ILE A 114 -6.05 -8.87 -21.42
CA ILE A 114 -5.96 -9.23 -19.99
C ILE A 114 -7.33 -9.63 -19.42
N LEU A 115 -8.39 -8.93 -19.78
CA LEU A 115 -9.75 -9.27 -19.36
C LEU A 115 -10.21 -10.61 -19.93
N MET A 116 -9.85 -10.93 -21.18
CA MET A 116 -10.28 -12.16 -21.86
C MET A 116 -9.43 -13.39 -21.50
N PHE A 117 -8.14 -13.20 -21.28
CA PHE A 117 -7.18 -14.32 -21.13
C PHE A 117 -6.49 -14.36 -19.76
N GLY A 118 -6.72 -13.35 -18.92
CA GLY A 118 -6.07 -13.21 -17.61
C GLY A 118 -4.69 -12.58 -17.67
N ALA A 119 -4.05 -12.49 -16.51
CA ALA A 119 -2.66 -12.07 -16.35
C ALA A 119 -1.83 -13.27 -15.93
N PRO A 120 -0.78 -13.64 -16.68
CA PRO A 120 0.05 -14.80 -16.36
C PRO A 120 0.58 -14.74 -14.93
N ASN A 121 0.55 -15.88 -14.25
CA ASN A 121 1.03 -16.01 -12.87
C ASN A 121 0.33 -15.09 -11.85
N PHE A 122 -0.81 -14.48 -12.22
CA PHE A 122 -1.62 -13.68 -11.34
C PHE A 122 -3.06 -14.19 -11.28
N PHE A 123 -3.79 -14.19 -12.42
CA PHE A 123 -5.16 -14.69 -12.49
C PHE A 123 -5.51 -15.25 -13.87
N THR A 124 -6.46 -16.17 -13.90
CA THR A 124 -7.02 -16.77 -15.12
C THR A 124 -8.54 -16.63 -15.13
N PRO A 125 -9.18 -16.46 -16.31
CA PRO A 125 -10.63 -16.49 -16.41
C PRO A 125 -11.18 -17.85 -15.96
N ARG A 126 -12.32 -17.83 -15.28
CA ARG A 126 -13.06 -19.07 -14.95
C ARG A 126 -13.77 -19.61 -16.19
N VAL A 127 -13.63 -20.91 -16.44
CA VAL A 127 -14.28 -21.61 -17.56
C VAL A 127 -15.08 -22.78 -16.98
N PRO A 128 -16.39 -22.88 -17.28
CA PRO A 128 -17.24 -21.92 -18.00
C PRO A 128 -17.36 -20.57 -17.27
N PRO A 129 -17.83 -19.51 -17.93
CA PRO A 129 -18.03 -18.20 -17.27
C PRO A 129 -18.79 -18.31 -15.96
N ALA A 130 -18.35 -17.56 -14.93
CA ALA A 130 -18.90 -17.65 -13.58
C ALA A 130 -20.42 -17.39 -13.50
N THR A 131 -20.96 -16.61 -14.43
CA THR A 131 -22.41 -16.34 -14.54
C THR A 131 -23.25 -17.58 -14.86
N LEU A 132 -22.64 -18.65 -15.37
CA LEU A 132 -23.29 -19.92 -15.67
C LEU A 132 -23.16 -20.94 -14.53
N TRP A 133 -22.48 -20.58 -13.46
CA TRP A 133 -22.27 -21.50 -12.34
C TRP A 133 -23.46 -21.43 -11.37
N PRO A 134 -23.85 -22.57 -10.79
CA PRO A 134 -24.81 -22.56 -9.68
C PRO A 134 -24.22 -21.83 -8.47
N ALA A 135 -25.09 -21.48 -7.52
CA ALA A 135 -24.64 -20.95 -6.24
C ALA A 135 -23.62 -21.90 -5.60
N GLY A 136 -22.52 -21.33 -5.14
CA GLY A 136 -21.39 -22.09 -4.59
C GLY A 136 -20.78 -21.39 -3.37
N THR A 137 -19.56 -21.71 -3.08
CA THR A 137 -18.80 -21.14 -1.97
C THR A 137 -18.24 -19.75 -2.31
N PRO A 138 -18.03 -18.88 -1.30
CA PRO A 138 -17.53 -17.50 -1.54
C PRO A 138 -16.20 -17.44 -2.28
N ASP A 139 -15.33 -18.44 -2.14
CA ASP A 139 -14.04 -18.58 -2.81
C ASP A 139 -14.14 -18.87 -4.32
N LYS A 140 -15.34 -19.14 -4.83
CA LYS A 140 -15.61 -19.40 -6.26
C LYS A 140 -16.47 -18.34 -6.94
N ALA A 141 -17.09 -17.47 -6.18
CA ALA A 141 -18.01 -16.45 -6.68
C ALA A 141 -17.25 -15.25 -7.29
N SER A 142 -16.61 -15.45 -8.45
CA SER A 142 -15.83 -14.41 -9.13
C SER A 142 -15.60 -14.72 -10.60
N TYR A 143 -15.22 -13.70 -11.38
CA TYR A 143 -14.91 -13.88 -12.81
C TYR A 143 -13.57 -14.60 -13.04
N TYR A 144 -12.60 -14.43 -12.14
CA TYR A 144 -11.26 -14.95 -12.29
C TYR A 144 -10.85 -15.82 -11.11
N ASP A 145 -9.96 -16.78 -11.40
CA ASP A 145 -9.26 -17.58 -10.42
C ASP A 145 -7.88 -16.98 -10.14
N THR A 146 -7.56 -16.75 -8.88
CA THR A 146 -6.29 -16.16 -8.41
C THR A 146 -5.33 -17.20 -7.84
N SER A 147 -5.58 -18.49 -8.02
CA SER A 147 -4.64 -19.54 -7.59
C SER A 147 -3.23 -19.39 -8.18
N PRO A 148 -3.02 -18.87 -9.44
CA PRO A 148 -1.68 -18.61 -9.93
C PRO A 148 -0.90 -17.56 -9.12
N LEU A 149 -1.60 -16.57 -8.53
CA LEU A 149 -0.96 -15.58 -7.66
C LEU A 149 -0.39 -16.22 -6.39
N ARG A 150 -1.09 -17.20 -5.81
CA ARG A 150 -0.58 -17.95 -4.64
C ARG A 150 0.80 -18.54 -4.93
N ALA A 151 0.92 -19.29 -6.01
CA ALA A 151 2.19 -19.91 -6.41
C ALA A 151 3.28 -18.85 -6.67
N THR A 152 2.91 -17.71 -7.23
CA THR A 152 3.84 -16.60 -7.46
C THR A 152 4.32 -15.98 -6.15
N LEU A 153 3.43 -15.78 -5.19
CA LEU A 153 3.79 -15.27 -3.85
C LEU A 153 4.70 -16.26 -3.12
N GLU A 154 4.37 -17.57 -3.13
CA GLU A 154 5.19 -18.60 -2.48
C GLU A 154 6.60 -18.71 -3.10
N ARG A 155 6.74 -18.41 -4.39
CA ARG A 155 8.03 -18.40 -5.10
C ARG A 155 8.86 -17.14 -4.83
N LEU A 156 8.22 -15.98 -4.72
CA LEU A 156 8.91 -14.67 -4.65
C LEU A 156 9.08 -14.14 -3.23
N VAL A 157 8.34 -14.68 -2.27
CA VAL A 157 8.25 -14.16 -0.90
C VAL A 157 8.62 -15.25 0.10
N ASP A 158 9.61 -14.99 0.92
CA ASP A 158 9.91 -15.80 2.10
C ASP A 158 9.04 -15.34 3.27
N PHE A 159 7.94 -16.07 3.52
CA PHE A 159 7.01 -15.76 4.60
C PHE A 159 7.61 -16.05 5.99
N ASP A 160 8.56 -16.96 6.12
CA ASP A 160 9.26 -17.18 7.39
C ASP A 160 10.14 -15.97 7.72
N ARG A 161 10.77 -15.34 6.73
CA ARG A 161 11.50 -14.09 6.89
C ARG A 161 10.58 -12.95 7.34
N ILE A 162 9.38 -12.81 6.76
CA ILE A 162 8.38 -11.82 7.21
C ILE A 162 8.06 -12.05 8.69
N ASN A 163 7.81 -13.28 9.08
CA ASN A 163 7.42 -13.65 10.44
C ASN A 163 8.59 -13.64 11.44
N ALA A 164 9.84 -13.63 10.98
CA ALA A 164 11.02 -13.49 11.84
C ALA A 164 11.22 -12.07 12.39
N GLY A 165 10.44 -11.07 11.93
CA GLY A 165 10.38 -9.75 12.55
C GLY A 165 11.50 -8.77 12.16
N GLY A 166 12.28 -9.06 11.11
CA GLY A 166 13.33 -8.14 10.63
C GLY A 166 12.79 -6.83 10.03
N MET A 167 11.54 -6.85 9.56
CA MET A 167 10.76 -5.72 9.08
C MET A 167 9.31 -5.95 9.51
N ARG A 168 8.67 -4.95 10.10
CA ARG A 168 7.24 -5.04 10.39
C ARG A 168 6.46 -4.99 9.09
N PHE A 169 5.47 -5.87 8.97
CA PHE A 169 4.61 -6.00 7.80
C PHE A 169 3.16 -5.92 8.21
N SER A 170 2.36 -5.13 7.48
CA SER A 170 0.91 -5.00 7.71
C SER A 170 0.15 -4.97 6.39
N VAL A 171 -0.96 -5.67 6.33
CA VAL A 171 -1.90 -5.61 5.19
C VAL A 171 -3.32 -5.46 5.68
N GLY A 172 -4.13 -4.73 4.91
CA GLY A 172 -5.53 -4.50 5.23
C GLY A 172 -6.46 -5.22 4.27
N ALA A 173 -7.55 -5.77 4.79
CA ALA A 173 -8.62 -6.41 4.04
C ALA A 173 -9.98 -6.08 4.67
N VAL A 174 -11.07 -6.41 3.97
CA VAL A 174 -12.44 -6.22 4.48
C VAL A 174 -13.06 -7.57 4.75
N ASN A 175 -13.51 -7.81 5.98
CA ASN A 175 -14.27 -9.01 6.32
C ASN A 175 -15.62 -8.98 5.62
N VAL A 176 -15.93 -9.99 4.82
CA VAL A 176 -17.14 -10.03 3.97
C VAL A 176 -18.41 -10.15 4.81
N GLY A 177 -18.36 -10.90 5.90
CA GLY A 177 -19.52 -11.16 6.74
C GLY A 177 -19.96 -9.94 7.55
N THR A 178 -18.98 -9.14 8.03
CA THR A 178 -19.24 -7.99 8.91
C THR A 178 -19.16 -6.63 8.20
N GLY A 179 -18.50 -6.56 7.03
CA GLY A 179 -18.18 -5.32 6.34
C GLY A 179 -17.06 -4.50 7.02
N ASN A 180 -16.49 -4.99 8.12
CA ASN A 180 -15.48 -4.28 8.87
C ASN A 180 -14.11 -4.44 8.24
N PHE A 181 -13.31 -3.36 8.36
CA PHE A 181 -11.91 -3.38 7.97
C PHE A 181 -11.07 -4.15 9.00
N ALA A 182 -10.21 -5.04 8.53
CA ALA A 182 -9.28 -5.81 9.34
C ALA A 182 -7.83 -5.55 8.88
N TYR A 183 -6.90 -5.54 9.83
CA TYR A 183 -5.47 -5.53 9.55
C TYR A 183 -4.83 -6.81 10.05
N PHE A 184 -4.02 -7.44 9.19
CA PHE A 184 -3.09 -8.51 9.55
C PHE A 184 -1.69 -7.92 9.69
N ASP A 185 -1.04 -8.13 10.82
CA ASP A 185 0.20 -7.45 11.19
C ASP A 185 1.16 -8.43 11.88
N THR A 186 2.44 -8.43 11.52
CA THR A 186 3.44 -9.32 12.11
C THR A 186 3.61 -9.21 13.62
N THR A 187 3.05 -8.18 14.26
CA THR A 187 3.04 -8.05 15.72
C THR A 187 1.96 -8.88 16.40
N THR A 188 0.93 -9.28 15.66
CA THR A 188 -0.24 -10.02 16.18
C THR A 188 -0.51 -11.31 15.44
N ASP A 189 -0.09 -11.40 14.17
CA ASP A 189 -0.48 -12.47 13.28
C ASP A 189 0.74 -13.17 12.68
N ARG A 190 0.63 -14.47 12.46
CA ARG A 190 1.55 -15.19 11.58
C ARG A 190 1.11 -15.00 10.13
N ILE A 191 1.83 -14.20 9.39
CA ILE A 191 1.52 -13.85 7.99
C ILE A 191 1.75 -15.04 7.06
N ARG A 192 0.78 -15.27 6.18
CA ARG A 192 0.76 -16.31 5.16
C ARG A 192 0.32 -15.71 3.82
N PRO A 193 0.47 -16.42 2.69
CA PRO A 193 0.02 -15.95 1.37
C PRO A 193 -1.44 -15.49 1.35
N GLU A 194 -2.33 -16.17 2.09
CA GLU A 194 -3.76 -15.86 2.14
C GLU A 194 -4.03 -14.44 2.63
N HIS A 195 -3.27 -13.92 3.58
CA HIS A 195 -3.44 -12.55 4.08
C HIS A 195 -3.16 -11.51 2.98
N VAL A 196 -2.11 -11.77 2.15
CA VAL A 196 -1.77 -10.90 1.02
C VAL A 196 -2.83 -11.01 -0.07
N MET A 197 -3.28 -12.23 -0.38
CA MET A 197 -4.35 -12.49 -1.35
C MET A 197 -5.67 -11.86 -0.93
N ALA A 198 -6.06 -11.96 0.35
CA ALA A 198 -7.26 -11.34 0.91
C ALA A 198 -7.27 -9.83 0.66
N SER A 199 -6.12 -9.17 0.89
CA SER A 199 -5.97 -7.74 0.62
C SER A 199 -6.15 -7.37 -0.86
N GLY A 200 -5.91 -8.30 -1.78
CA GLY A 200 -6.04 -8.09 -3.24
C GLY A 200 -7.29 -8.69 -3.86
N SER A 201 -8.20 -9.26 -3.09
CA SER A 201 -9.42 -9.95 -3.56
C SER A 201 -10.54 -8.96 -3.89
N LEU A 202 -10.41 -8.19 -4.98
CA LEU A 202 -11.36 -7.16 -5.37
C LEU A 202 -12.58 -7.76 -6.11
N PRO A 203 -13.80 -7.73 -5.51
CA PRO A 203 -15.00 -8.22 -6.17
C PRO A 203 -15.47 -7.28 -7.29
N PRO A 204 -16.21 -7.78 -8.30
CA PRO A 204 -16.53 -9.18 -8.56
C PRO A 204 -15.44 -9.90 -9.36
N GLY A 205 -14.32 -9.25 -9.64
CA GLY A 205 -13.22 -9.82 -10.41
C GLY A 205 -12.61 -11.03 -9.70
N PHE A 206 -12.25 -10.87 -8.44
CA PHE A 206 -11.60 -11.89 -7.61
C PHE A 206 -12.51 -12.34 -6.48
N ALA A 207 -12.47 -13.64 -6.20
CA ALA A 207 -13.25 -14.25 -5.12
C ALA A 207 -12.76 -13.81 -3.73
N ALA A 208 -13.62 -13.95 -2.74
CA ALA A 208 -13.20 -13.78 -1.35
C ALA A 208 -12.13 -14.82 -0.99
N THR A 209 -11.11 -14.39 -0.28
CA THR A 209 -10.08 -15.28 0.26
C THR A 209 -10.40 -15.63 1.70
N GLU A 210 -10.36 -16.93 2.00
CA GLU A 210 -10.54 -17.43 3.35
C GLU A 210 -9.26 -17.26 4.17
N VAL A 211 -9.39 -16.70 5.36
CA VAL A 211 -8.34 -16.59 6.37
C VAL A 211 -8.92 -16.99 7.72
N ASP A 212 -8.41 -18.07 8.31
CA ASP A 212 -8.82 -18.58 9.63
C ASP A 212 -10.34 -18.77 9.81
N GLY A 213 -11.02 -19.26 8.75
CA GLY A 213 -12.45 -19.55 8.74
C GLY A 213 -13.35 -18.35 8.40
N GLU A 214 -12.78 -17.18 8.15
CA GLU A 214 -13.50 -15.98 7.76
C GLU A 214 -13.13 -15.60 6.32
N TYR A 215 -14.07 -14.95 5.59
CA TYR A 215 -13.86 -14.53 4.20
C TYR A 215 -13.55 -13.05 4.09
N TYR A 216 -12.57 -12.70 3.26
CA TYR A 216 -12.09 -11.33 3.10
C TYR A 216 -12.05 -10.90 1.65
N TRP A 217 -12.39 -9.63 1.42
CA TRP A 217 -12.20 -8.90 0.17
C TRP A 217 -11.13 -7.82 0.29
N ASP A 218 -10.79 -7.24 -0.86
CA ASP A 218 -9.80 -6.17 -1.01
C ASP A 218 -10.06 -5.01 -0.04
N GLY A 219 -9.00 -4.62 0.67
CA GLY A 219 -9.04 -3.50 1.59
C GLY A 219 -9.44 -2.18 0.94
N GLY A 220 -9.16 -2.01 -0.36
CA GLY A 220 -9.52 -0.83 -1.13
C GLY A 220 -11.02 -0.52 -1.19
N LEU A 221 -11.88 -1.47 -0.86
CA LEU A 221 -13.33 -1.23 -0.73
C LEU A 221 -13.66 -0.21 0.37
N VAL A 222 -12.90 -0.19 1.44
CA VAL A 222 -13.11 0.67 2.62
C VAL A 222 -12.00 1.69 2.79
N SER A 223 -10.73 1.25 2.78
CA SER A 223 -9.56 2.12 2.92
C SER A 223 -8.45 1.68 1.98
N ASN A 224 -8.07 2.56 1.06
CA ASN A 224 -7.09 2.23 0.01
C ASN A 224 -5.64 2.54 0.41
N THR A 225 -5.41 3.10 1.59
CA THR A 225 -4.06 3.42 2.12
C THR A 225 -4.04 3.16 3.62
N PRO A 226 -3.06 2.39 4.15
CA PRO A 226 -3.02 1.99 5.56
C PRO A 226 -2.45 3.09 6.48
N LEU A 227 -2.67 4.37 6.18
CA LEU A 227 -2.09 5.50 6.90
C LEU A 227 -2.54 5.55 8.36
N GLN A 228 -3.85 5.45 8.60
CA GLN A 228 -4.40 5.55 9.94
C GLN A 228 -3.90 4.44 10.85
N TRP A 229 -3.83 3.21 10.34
CA TRP A 229 -3.31 2.05 11.07
C TRP A 229 -1.90 2.29 11.61
N VAL A 230 -1.04 2.87 10.78
CA VAL A 230 0.35 3.13 11.13
C VAL A 230 0.45 4.26 12.15
N LEU A 231 -0.32 5.33 11.99
CA LEU A 231 -0.20 6.55 12.77
C LEU A 231 -0.91 6.48 14.14
N ASP A 232 -1.89 5.58 14.29
CA ASP A 232 -2.63 5.37 15.55
C ASP A 232 -1.94 4.36 16.49
N ARG A 233 -0.87 3.69 16.05
CA ARG A 233 -0.15 2.70 16.87
C ARG A 233 0.53 3.32 18.08
N GLN A 234 0.50 2.54 19.19
CA GLN A 234 1.21 2.86 20.43
C GLN A 234 2.34 1.83 20.67
N PRO A 235 3.45 2.21 21.31
CA PRO A 235 3.84 3.58 21.61
C PRO A 235 4.18 4.36 20.32
N ARG A 236 3.95 5.68 20.35
CA ARG A 236 4.28 6.54 19.20
C ARG A 236 5.78 6.73 19.09
N LYS A 237 6.29 6.54 17.88
CA LYS A 237 7.68 6.73 17.52
C LYS A 237 7.84 7.95 16.63
N ASP A 238 9.01 8.56 16.66
CA ASP A 238 9.36 9.58 15.65
C ASP A 238 9.49 8.89 14.29
N THR A 239 8.56 9.19 13.39
CA THR A 239 8.30 8.40 12.19
C THR A 239 8.44 9.22 10.92
N LEU A 240 9.31 8.77 10.01
CA LEU A 240 9.32 9.20 8.62
C LEU A 240 8.41 8.26 7.80
N ALA A 241 7.30 8.77 7.30
CA ALA A 241 6.36 8.00 6.49
C ALA A 241 6.43 8.41 5.01
N PHE A 242 6.74 7.45 4.15
CA PHE A 242 6.61 7.58 2.69
C PHE A 242 5.26 7.01 2.29
N GLN A 243 4.35 7.85 1.81
CA GLN A 243 3.06 7.44 1.29
C GLN A 243 3.08 7.50 -0.24
N ILE A 244 2.87 6.35 -0.87
CA ILE A 244 2.89 6.22 -2.33
C ILE A 244 1.46 6.13 -2.82
N ASP A 245 0.95 7.27 -3.29
CA ASP A 245 -0.40 7.39 -3.86
C ASP A 245 -0.36 7.03 -5.35
N LEU A 246 -1.26 6.15 -5.78
CA LEU A 246 -1.37 5.71 -7.17
C LEU A 246 -2.50 6.43 -7.93
N TRP A 247 -3.45 7.02 -7.19
CA TRP A 247 -4.63 7.64 -7.78
C TRP A 247 -4.58 9.15 -7.64
N SER A 248 -4.70 9.86 -8.77
CA SER A 248 -4.70 11.31 -8.77
C SER A 248 -6.03 11.88 -8.31
N ALA A 249 -5.98 12.88 -7.43
CA ALA A 249 -7.16 13.66 -7.05
C ALA A 249 -7.63 14.59 -8.18
N ARG A 250 -6.67 15.09 -8.97
CA ARG A 250 -6.91 16.00 -10.09
C ARG A 250 -6.84 15.21 -11.40
N GLY A 251 -7.70 15.51 -12.33
CA GLY A 251 -7.72 14.92 -13.66
C GLY A 251 -8.46 15.79 -14.63
N ALA A 252 -8.30 15.52 -15.92
CA ALA A 252 -9.07 16.16 -16.98
C ALA A 252 -10.54 15.75 -16.93
N LEU A 253 -11.40 16.53 -17.57
CA LEU A 253 -12.77 16.14 -17.80
C LEU A 253 -12.81 14.99 -18.83
N PRO A 254 -13.52 13.91 -18.55
CA PRO A 254 -13.58 12.77 -19.45
C PRO A 254 -14.42 13.09 -20.70
N HIS A 255 -13.98 12.60 -21.85
CA HIS A 255 -14.62 12.80 -23.16
C HIS A 255 -15.16 11.50 -23.75
N ASP A 256 -14.80 10.34 -23.20
CA ASP A 256 -15.33 9.03 -23.58
C ASP A 256 -15.60 8.14 -22.35
N LEU A 257 -16.28 7.00 -22.56
CA LEU A 257 -16.66 6.09 -21.48
C LEU A 257 -15.45 5.48 -20.77
N THR A 258 -14.35 5.25 -21.45
CA THR A 258 -13.11 4.72 -20.86
C THR A 258 -12.51 5.74 -19.91
N GLU A 259 -12.44 7.00 -20.32
CA GLU A 259 -11.99 8.10 -19.49
C GLU A 259 -12.91 8.33 -18.28
N VAL A 260 -14.26 8.15 -18.47
CA VAL A 260 -15.23 8.19 -17.34
C VAL A 260 -14.93 7.11 -16.32
N GLU A 261 -14.70 5.86 -16.75
CA GLU A 261 -14.38 4.76 -15.84
C GLU A 261 -13.07 5.00 -15.08
N VAL A 262 -12.04 5.47 -15.77
CA VAL A 262 -10.75 5.80 -15.16
C VAL A 262 -10.93 6.93 -14.14
N ARG A 263 -11.60 8.02 -14.54
CA ARG A 263 -11.83 9.18 -13.68
C ARG A 263 -12.67 8.84 -12.45
N HIS A 264 -13.69 8.00 -12.62
CA HIS A 264 -14.47 7.49 -11.49
C HIS A 264 -13.60 6.76 -10.47
N LYS A 265 -12.72 5.84 -10.92
CA LYS A 265 -11.77 5.13 -10.05
C LYS A 265 -10.80 6.08 -9.35
N GLU A 266 -10.24 7.05 -10.09
CA GLU A 266 -9.35 8.08 -9.52
C GLU A 266 -10.03 8.84 -8.37
N ILE A 267 -11.27 9.29 -8.57
CA ILE A 267 -12.04 10.02 -7.56
C ILE A 267 -12.30 9.13 -6.35
N VAL A 268 -12.80 7.92 -6.55
CA VAL A 268 -13.17 6.98 -5.48
C VAL A 268 -11.96 6.64 -4.61
N TYR A 269 -10.86 6.23 -5.22
CA TYR A 269 -9.68 5.76 -4.47
C TYR A 269 -8.82 6.90 -3.93
N SER A 270 -8.75 8.05 -4.60
CA SER A 270 -8.00 9.20 -4.09
C SER A 270 -8.73 9.94 -2.97
N SER A 271 -10.06 10.00 -3.01
CA SER A 271 -10.85 10.80 -2.04
C SER A 271 -10.71 10.29 -0.61
N ARG A 272 -10.79 8.98 -0.42
CA ARG A 272 -10.65 8.35 0.90
C ARG A 272 -9.25 8.55 1.49
N THR A 273 -8.22 8.37 0.66
CA THR A 273 -6.83 8.62 1.07
C THR A 273 -6.61 10.07 1.48
N ARG A 274 -7.16 11.03 0.72
CA ARG A 274 -7.08 12.46 1.05
C ARG A 274 -7.80 12.77 2.35
N ALA A 275 -9.04 12.30 2.51
CA ALA A 275 -9.82 12.52 3.73
C ALA A 275 -9.07 12.00 4.97
N ALA A 276 -8.53 10.78 4.92
CA ALA A 276 -7.74 10.23 6.02
C ALA A 276 -6.48 11.05 6.29
N THR A 277 -5.75 11.46 5.25
CA THR A 277 -4.53 12.29 5.38
C THR A 277 -4.85 13.67 5.96
N ASP A 278 -5.92 14.32 5.52
CA ASP A 278 -6.30 15.65 5.99
C ASP A 278 -6.82 15.61 7.43
N GLN A 279 -7.60 14.60 7.79
CA GLN A 279 -8.04 14.34 9.15
C GLN A 279 -6.85 14.15 10.10
N TYR A 280 -5.86 13.36 9.69
CA TYR A 280 -4.66 13.16 10.48
C TYR A 280 -3.85 14.45 10.64
N LYS A 281 -3.66 15.22 9.56
CA LYS A 281 -2.97 16.53 9.63
C LYS A 281 -3.68 17.49 10.58
N ALA A 282 -5.01 17.52 10.57
CA ALA A 282 -5.80 18.35 11.49
C ALA A 282 -5.60 17.91 12.95
N ALA A 283 -5.69 16.61 13.22
CA ALA A 283 -5.43 16.04 14.54
C ALA A 283 -4.01 16.33 15.02
N GLN A 284 -3.01 16.23 14.15
CA GLN A 284 -1.61 16.52 14.50
C GLN A 284 -1.38 18.01 14.79
N LYS A 285 -2.00 18.92 14.02
CA LYS A 285 -1.97 20.36 14.32
C LYS A 285 -2.57 20.66 15.69
N LEU A 286 -3.70 20.04 16.02
CA LEU A 286 -4.34 20.19 17.33
C LEU A 286 -3.44 19.68 18.47
N ARG A 287 -2.81 18.52 18.29
CA ARG A 287 -1.86 17.95 19.26
C ARG A 287 -0.67 18.89 19.50
N ILE A 288 -0.09 19.45 18.44
CA ILE A 288 1.01 20.42 18.55
C ILE A 288 0.57 21.69 19.28
N ALA A 289 -0.59 22.23 18.91
CA ALA A 289 -1.14 23.42 19.57
C ALA A 289 -1.38 23.18 21.06
N LEU A 290 -1.98 22.03 21.40
CA LEU A 290 -2.20 21.62 22.79
C LEU A 290 -0.88 21.45 23.55
N ALA A 291 0.11 20.80 22.95
CA ALA A 291 1.43 20.64 23.56
C ALA A 291 2.13 21.99 23.83
N ASN A 292 1.99 22.94 22.91
CA ASN A 292 2.53 24.28 23.08
C ASN A 292 1.79 25.07 24.17
N LEU A 293 0.47 24.96 24.24
CA LEU A 293 -0.33 25.57 25.29
C LEU A 293 0.06 25.02 26.67
N MET A 294 0.20 23.69 26.77
CA MET A 294 0.60 23.04 28.02
C MET A 294 1.98 23.50 28.53
N LYS A 295 2.92 23.81 27.62
CA LYS A 295 4.23 24.35 28.01
C LYS A 295 4.17 25.77 28.55
N GLN A 296 3.10 26.54 28.28
CA GLN A 296 2.91 27.91 28.73
C GLN A 296 2.15 27.99 30.08
N LEU A 297 1.61 26.85 30.54
CA LEU A 297 0.92 26.80 31.83
C LEU A 297 1.94 26.87 32.97
N PRO A 298 1.58 27.52 34.12
CA PRO A 298 2.37 27.44 35.34
C PRO A 298 2.61 25.98 35.78
N ASP A 299 3.76 25.71 36.38
CA ASP A 299 4.19 24.34 36.78
C ASP A 299 3.15 23.64 37.67
N GLU A 300 2.46 24.36 38.54
CA GLU A 300 1.38 23.83 39.38
C GLU A 300 0.21 23.24 38.57
N LEU A 301 -0.14 23.87 37.46
CA LEU A 301 -1.22 23.43 36.57
C LEU A 301 -0.76 22.34 35.60
N GLN A 302 0.51 22.33 35.23
CA GLN A 302 1.07 21.29 34.37
C GLN A 302 1.03 19.88 35.01
N HIS A 303 1.12 19.82 36.34
CA HIS A 303 1.16 18.59 37.14
C HIS A 303 -0.22 18.18 37.70
N SER A 304 -1.29 18.94 37.42
CA SER A 304 -2.66 18.60 37.83
C SER A 304 -3.12 17.28 37.16
N GLU A 305 -4.02 16.56 37.83
CA GLU A 305 -4.58 15.29 37.29
C GLU A 305 -5.26 15.47 35.94
N ASN A 306 -5.95 16.60 35.73
CA ASN A 306 -6.58 16.93 34.47
C ASN A 306 -5.55 17.18 33.33
N ALA A 307 -4.41 17.82 33.65
CA ALA A 307 -3.33 18.02 32.70
C ALA A 307 -2.64 16.70 32.34
N LYS A 308 -2.46 15.78 33.29
CA LYS A 308 -1.93 14.42 33.05
C LYS A 308 -2.85 13.61 32.16
N ASN A 309 -4.17 13.63 32.39
CA ASN A 309 -5.15 12.94 31.58
C ASN A 309 -5.22 13.51 30.15
N THR A 310 -5.12 14.83 30.00
CA THR A 310 -5.06 15.49 28.69
C THR A 310 -3.74 15.16 27.97
N ALA A 311 -2.63 15.08 28.69
CA ALA A 311 -1.33 14.69 28.14
C ALA A 311 -1.29 13.22 27.74
N ALA A 312 -1.89 12.30 28.50
CA ALA A 312 -2.03 10.88 28.14
C ALA A 312 -2.91 10.68 26.90
N GLY A 313 -4.05 11.36 26.81
CA GLY A 313 -4.91 11.39 25.63
C GLY A 313 -4.23 12.00 24.39
N SER A 314 -3.26 12.90 24.59
CA SER A 314 -2.44 13.48 23.51
C SER A 314 -1.22 12.66 23.13
N GLY A 315 -0.94 11.53 23.81
CA GLY A 315 0.20 10.66 23.55
C GLY A 315 1.52 11.12 24.18
N ARG A 316 1.46 11.71 25.38
CA ARG A 316 2.59 12.40 26.03
C ARG A 316 3.49 11.54 26.93
N GLU A 317 3.36 10.23 26.99
CA GLU A 317 4.38 9.38 27.59
C GLU A 317 5.61 9.31 26.67
N GLY A 318 6.44 10.33 26.69
CA GLY A 318 7.67 10.42 25.88
C GLY A 318 8.08 11.82 25.43
N LEU A 319 7.36 12.87 25.80
CA LEU A 319 7.68 14.25 25.40
C LEU A 319 8.79 14.91 26.23
N GLN A 320 9.91 14.22 26.49
CA GLN A 320 11.21 14.88 26.71
C GLN A 320 11.96 15.12 25.38
N HIS A 321 11.48 14.62 24.26
CA HIS A 321 12.08 14.83 22.94
C HIS A 321 11.04 15.39 21.97
N ARG A 322 11.49 16.26 21.06
CA ARG A 322 10.79 17.01 19.98
C ARG A 322 9.45 16.41 19.53
N PRO A 323 8.43 17.23 19.24
CA PRO A 323 7.19 16.73 18.64
C PRO A 323 7.53 15.93 17.39
N PRO A 324 6.92 14.74 17.16
CA PRO A 324 7.22 13.93 16.00
C PRO A 324 7.03 14.74 14.72
N HIS A 325 8.10 14.97 13.99
CA HIS A 325 8.06 15.59 12.69
C HIS A 325 7.56 14.57 11.68
N LEU A 326 6.27 14.60 11.38
CA LEU A 326 5.76 13.86 10.24
C LEU A 326 6.15 14.63 8.96
N SER A 327 7.23 14.23 8.33
CA SER A 327 7.54 14.65 6.97
C SER A 327 6.83 13.69 6.01
N CYS A 328 5.61 14.02 5.60
CA CYS A 328 4.93 13.32 4.53
C CYS A 328 5.45 13.91 3.22
N LYS A 329 6.43 13.26 2.60
CA LYS A 329 6.84 13.58 1.24
C LYS A 329 5.92 12.79 0.30
N LYS A 330 5.08 13.50 -0.46
CA LYS A 330 4.48 12.97 -1.68
C LYS A 330 5.58 12.98 -2.73
N LEU A 331 5.99 11.82 -3.17
CA LEU A 331 6.82 11.63 -4.35
C LEU A 331 5.94 11.63 -5.59
#